data_44c4164d311f71ab69bf80c28f13d447
#
_entry.id   44c4164d311f71ab69bf80c28f13d447
#
_cell.length_a   1.000
_cell.length_b   1.000
_cell.length_c   1.000
_cell.angle_alpha   90.00
_cell.angle_beta   90.00
_cell.angle_gamma   90.00
#
_symmetry.space_group_name_H-M   'P 1'
#
loop_
_entity.id
_entity.type
_entity.pdbx_description
1 polymer ?
#
loop_
_entity_poly.entity_id
_entity_poly.type
_entity_poly.pdbx_seq_one_letter_code
_entity_poly.pdbx_strand_id
1 'polypeptide(L)'
;YLFGTDVGNGGALMYDLNVSATAPPRIGAYNGEYIHDGFVRGDTLWASNIYQGHLSVIDVSNPNAPNVIAQWNTPDNFTHNSWPTHDNHYTFTTDEVSDSNLTSYDVSDLQNVTELDEAQSNPGSNVIIHNVHLLNDSVAFVSYYRDGIRVFSVKDPNNIIEIGSYFV
;
A
#
# COMPACT_ATOMS: atom_id res chain seq x y z
N TYR A 1 -1.07 7.10 12.86
CA TYR A 1 -2.19 6.20 12.53
C TYR A 1 -1.94 4.83 13.15
N LEU A 2 -3.00 4.12 13.47
CA LEU A 2 -3.02 2.75 13.94
C LEU A 2 -4.08 2.00 13.15
N PHE A 3 -3.69 0.96 12.42
CA PHE A 3 -4.54 0.18 11.53
C PHE A 3 -4.95 -1.16 12.16
N GLY A 4 -5.97 -1.82 11.57
CA GLY A 4 -6.36 -3.18 11.93
C GLY A 4 -6.79 -3.33 13.39
N THR A 5 -7.41 -2.31 13.96
CA THR A 5 -7.77 -2.28 15.39
C THR A 5 -9.07 -3.01 15.69
N ASP A 6 -9.27 -3.41 16.95
CA ASP A 6 -10.56 -3.96 17.43
C ASP A 6 -11.67 -2.91 17.56
N VAL A 7 -11.44 -1.69 17.06
CA VAL A 7 -12.42 -0.59 17.12
C VAL A 7 -13.16 -0.47 15.79
N GLY A 8 -14.46 -0.48 15.83
CA GLY A 8 -15.32 -0.43 14.65
C GLY A 8 -15.12 -1.68 13.77
N ASN A 9 -14.85 -1.47 12.47
CA ASN A 9 -14.59 -2.54 11.50
C ASN A 9 -13.09 -2.83 11.34
N GLY A 10 -12.23 -2.35 12.25
CA GLY A 10 -10.78 -2.54 12.16
C GLY A 10 -10.08 -1.57 11.19
N GLY A 11 -10.67 -0.41 10.95
CA GLY A 11 -10.13 0.61 10.05
C GLY A 11 -8.88 1.32 10.60
N ALA A 12 -8.89 2.65 10.68
CA ALA A 12 -7.77 3.44 11.18
C ALA A 12 -8.16 4.32 12.36
N LEU A 13 -7.32 4.35 13.40
CA LEU A 13 -7.37 5.34 14.48
C LEU A 13 -6.28 6.40 14.25
N MET A 14 -6.63 7.67 14.46
CA MET A 14 -5.75 8.81 14.28
C MET A 14 -5.44 9.49 15.60
N TYR A 15 -4.17 9.74 15.85
CA TYR A 15 -3.66 10.33 17.09
C TYR A 15 -2.76 11.53 16.80
N ASP A 16 -2.82 12.56 17.66
CA ASP A 16 -1.94 13.73 17.57
C ASP A 16 -0.72 13.56 18.48
N LEU A 17 0.42 13.26 17.87
CA LEU A 17 1.71 13.12 18.58
C LEU A 17 2.33 14.46 18.96
N ASN A 18 1.89 15.58 18.38
CA ASN A 18 2.39 16.92 18.71
C ASN A 18 1.90 17.37 20.09
N VAL A 19 0.72 16.88 20.52
CA VAL A 19 0.19 17.18 21.86
C VAL A 19 0.94 16.38 22.93
N SER A 20 1.16 15.08 22.68
CA SER A 20 1.93 14.21 23.56
C SER A 20 2.42 12.99 22.81
N ALA A 21 3.73 12.72 22.84
CA ALA A 21 4.30 11.52 22.23
C ALA A 21 4.06 10.25 23.06
N THR A 22 3.84 10.37 24.36
CA THR A 22 3.68 9.23 25.29
C THR A 22 2.22 8.92 25.64
N ALA A 23 1.33 9.90 25.44
CA ALA A 23 -0.11 9.75 25.67
C ALA A 23 -0.88 10.60 24.64
N PRO A 24 -0.76 10.29 23.35
CA PRO A 24 -1.34 11.11 22.29
C PRO A 24 -2.87 11.06 22.35
N PRO A 25 -3.56 12.20 22.27
CA PRO A 25 -5.01 12.19 22.18
C PRO A 25 -5.45 11.64 20.84
N ARG A 26 -6.50 10.82 20.84
CA ARG A 26 -7.16 10.41 19.62
C ARG A 26 -7.92 11.59 19.01
N ILE A 27 -7.68 11.87 17.73
CA ILE A 27 -8.28 12.99 16.99
C ILE A 27 -9.33 12.56 15.97
N GLY A 28 -9.38 11.26 15.63
CA GLY A 28 -10.36 10.75 14.69
C GLY A 28 -10.29 9.25 14.49
N ALA A 29 -11.15 8.75 13.59
CA ALA A 29 -11.15 7.36 13.17
C ALA A 29 -11.80 7.20 11.79
N TYR A 30 -11.30 6.25 11.00
CA TYR A 30 -11.99 5.67 9.86
C TYR A 30 -12.53 4.30 10.28
N ASN A 31 -13.85 4.10 10.14
CA ASN A 31 -14.55 2.88 10.55
C ASN A 31 -15.26 2.19 9.36
N GLY A 32 -14.84 2.46 8.12
CA GLY A 32 -15.48 1.90 6.92
C GLY A 32 -15.17 0.41 6.79
N GLU A 33 -13.93 0.06 6.52
CA GLU A 33 -13.48 -1.30 6.27
C GLU A 33 -12.22 -1.61 7.07
N TYR A 34 -11.91 -2.90 7.20
CA TYR A 34 -10.65 -3.35 7.79
C TYR A 34 -9.47 -2.88 6.94
N ILE A 35 -8.50 -2.25 7.58
CA ILE A 35 -7.24 -1.83 6.96
C ILE A 35 -6.13 -2.72 7.53
N HIS A 36 -5.53 -3.56 6.69
CA HIS A 36 -4.43 -4.43 7.10
C HIS A 36 -3.14 -3.63 7.24
N ASP A 37 -2.82 -2.85 6.22
CA ASP A 37 -1.67 -1.94 6.19
C ASP A 37 -2.07 -0.63 5.49
N GLY A 38 -1.27 0.41 5.65
CA GLY A 38 -1.57 1.69 5.03
C GLY A 38 -0.40 2.66 5.00
N PHE A 39 -0.38 3.45 3.96
CA PHE A 39 0.58 4.53 3.78
C PHE A 39 -0.13 5.87 3.91
N VAL A 40 0.44 6.80 4.70
CA VAL A 40 -0.14 8.13 4.88
C VAL A 40 0.85 9.20 4.44
N ARG A 41 0.39 10.11 3.57
CA ARG A 41 1.13 11.30 3.19
C ARG A 41 0.20 12.51 3.12
N GLY A 42 0.53 13.57 3.89
CA GLY A 42 -0.36 14.73 4.02
C GLY A 42 -1.74 14.31 4.51
N ASP A 43 -2.74 14.71 3.80
CA ASP A 43 -4.15 14.43 4.11
C ASP A 43 -4.71 13.19 3.36
N THR A 44 -3.83 12.33 2.85
CA THR A 44 -4.22 11.14 2.09
C THR A 44 -3.72 9.87 2.77
N LEU A 45 -4.63 8.93 3.01
CA LEU A 45 -4.37 7.57 3.45
C LEU A 45 -4.61 6.61 2.28
N TRP A 46 -3.60 5.83 1.93
CA TRP A 46 -3.65 4.70 1.02
C TRP A 46 -3.81 3.45 1.87
N ALA A 47 -4.98 2.84 1.80
CA ALA A 47 -5.40 1.79 2.73
C ALA A 47 -5.52 0.45 2.03
N SER A 48 -4.72 -0.52 2.46
CA SER A 48 -4.74 -1.89 1.95
C SER A 48 -5.81 -2.69 2.68
N ASN A 49 -6.93 -2.94 1.99
CA ASN A 49 -8.09 -3.65 2.53
C ASN A 49 -7.97 -5.14 2.12
N ILE A 50 -7.13 -5.90 2.84
CA ILE A 50 -6.71 -7.25 2.45
C ILE A 50 -7.88 -8.22 2.27
N TYR A 51 -8.88 -8.20 3.16
CA TYR A 51 -10.02 -9.11 3.09
C TYR A 51 -11.03 -8.73 2.02
N GLN A 52 -11.07 -7.48 1.61
CA GLN A 52 -11.91 -6.99 0.52
C GLN A 52 -11.19 -7.08 -0.83
N GLY A 53 -9.87 -7.20 -0.82
CA GLY A 53 -9.05 -7.37 -2.02
C GLY A 53 -8.88 -6.10 -2.85
N HIS A 54 -8.85 -4.95 -2.21
CA HIS A 54 -8.71 -3.67 -2.91
C HIS A 54 -7.85 -2.66 -2.15
N LEU A 55 -7.34 -1.68 -2.88
CA LEU A 55 -6.74 -0.48 -2.34
C LEU A 55 -7.78 0.64 -2.28
N SER A 56 -7.87 1.31 -1.14
CA SER A 56 -8.70 2.52 -0.97
C SER A 56 -7.81 3.75 -0.79
N VAL A 57 -8.18 4.84 -1.44
CA VAL A 57 -7.60 6.17 -1.20
C VAL A 57 -8.60 6.97 -0.38
N ILE A 58 -8.20 7.43 0.79
CA ILE A 58 -9.06 8.05 1.77
C ILE A 58 -8.56 9.45 2.09
N ASP A 59 -9.42 10.45 1.89
CA ASP A 59 -9.17 11.82 2.39
C ASP A 59 -9.35 11.83 3.91
N VAL A 60 -8.28 12.18 4.61
CA VAL A 60 -8.19 12.28 6.07
C VAL A 60 -7.92 13.72 6.55
N SER A 61 -8.11 14.71 5.69
CA SER A 61 -7.97 16.15 6.02
C SER A 61 -8.86 16.56 7.19
N ASN A 62 -10.02 15.95 7.31
CA ASN A 62 -10.85 16.01 8.50
C ASN A 62 -10.86 14.65 9.22
N PRO A 63 -10.06 14.46 10.29
CA PRO A 63 -9.97 13.19 11.00
C PRO A 63 -11.29 12.69 11.59
N ASN A 64 -12.27 13.58 11.80
CA ASN A 64 -13.60 13.23 12.32
C ASN A 64 -14.60 12.82 11.23
N ALA A 65 -14.24 13.02 9.95
CA ALA A 65 -15.07 12.67 8.80
C ALA A 65 -14.20 12.22 7.61
N PRO A 66 -13.41 11.15 7.74
CA PRO A 66 -12.64 10.60 6.63
C PRO A 66 -13.56 10.15 5.50
N ASN A 67 -13.14 10.33 4.25
CA ASN A 67 -13.95 10.03 3.08
C ASN A 67 -13.16 9.23 2.04
N VAL A 68 -13.70 8.10 1.57
CA VAL A 68 -13.11 7.33 0.47
C VAL A 68 -13.30 8.12 -0.83
N ILE A 69 -12.18 8.44 -1.50
CA ILE A 69 -12.17 9.23 -2.75
C ILE A 69 -11.87 8.38 -3.98
N ALA A 70 -11.25 7.21 -3.79
CA ALA A 70 -11.07 6.21 -4.85
C ALA A 70 -10.92 4.81 -4.25
N GLN A 71 -11.21 3.78 -5.06
CA GLN A 71 -11.09 2.39 -4.67
C GLN A 71 -11.02 1.50 -5.92
N TRP A 72 -10.12 0.51 -5.93
CA TRP A 72 -10.01 -0.48 -7.01
C TRP A 72 -9.43 -1.80 -6.50
N ASN A 73 -9.85 -2.91 -7.11
CA ASN A 73 -9.31 -4.22 -6.80
C ASN A 73 -7.87 -4.36 -7.30
N THR A 74 -7.04 -5.04 -6.53
CA THR A 74 -5.73 -5.51 -6.97
C THR A 74 -5.85 -6.86 -7.68
N PRO A 75 -4.86 -7.29 -8.47
CA PRO A 75 -5.00 -8.45 -9.35
C PRO A 75 -5.42 -9.75 -8.66
N ASP A 76 -4.86 -10.04 -7.49
CA ASP A 76 -5.13 -11.28 -6.76
C ASP A 76 -6.15 -11.09 -5.62
N ASN A 77 -6.71 -9.89 -5.50
CA ASN A 77 -7.74 -9.55 -4.50
C ASN A 77 -7.32 -9.87 -3.05
N PHE A 78 -6.07 -9.64 -2.71
CA PHE A 78 -5.53 -9.82 -1.36
C PHE A 78 -4.54 -8.70 -1.00
N THR A 79 -4.98 -7.47 -1.21
CA THR A 79 -4.18 -6.23 -1.09
C THR A 79 -3.54 -6.11 0.29
N HIS A 80 -2.24 -6.35 0.35
CA HIS A 80 -1.49 -6.38 1.60
C HIS A 80 -0.85 -5.04 1.93
N ASN A 81 -0.10 -4.48 0.97
CA ASN A 81 0.67 -3.26 1.17
C ASN A 81 0.61 -2.37 -0.07
N SER A 82 0.83 -1.08 0.11
CA SER A 82 0.93 -0.11 -0.97
C SER A 82 1.92 0.99 -0.68
N TRP A 83 2.56 1.52 -1.74
CA TRP A 83 3.47 2.65 -1.64
C TRP A 83 3.33 3.60 -2.83
N PRO A 84 2.76 4.80 -2.65
CA PRO A 84 2.65 5.80 -3.71
C PRO A 84 3.98 6.52 -3.94
N THR A 85 4.20 7.00 -5.17
CA THR A 85 5.29 7.93 -5.50
C THR A 85 5.12 9.26 -4.77
N HIS A 86 6.21 10.04 -4.67
CA HIS A 86 6.21 11.28 -3.90
C HIS A 86 5.21 12.32 -4.41
N ASP A 87 4.97 12.33 -5.72
CA ASP A 87 4.01 13.19 -6.41
C ASP A 87 2.58 12.63 -6.44
N ASN A 88 2.36 11.41 -5.93
CA ASN A 88 1.10 10.66 -5.98
C ASN A 88 0.57 10.39 -7.41
N HIS A 89 1.44 10.36 -8.43
CA HIS A 89 1.03 10.01 -9.80
C HIS A 89 0.98 8.49 -10.01
N TYR A 90 1.82 7.74 -9.29
CA TYR A 90 1.86 6.30 -9.37
C TYR A 90 1.76 5.67 -7.98
N THR A 91 1.24 4.45 -7.92
CA THR A 91 1.32 3.63 -6.71
C THR A 91 1.71 2.20 -7.08
N PHE A 92 2.32 1.53 -6.11
CA PHE A 92 2.73 0.13 -6.22
C PHE A 92 2.02 -0.65 -5.14
N THR A 93 1.48 -1.82 -5.47
CA THR A 93 0.81 -2.70 -4.51
C THR A 93 1.41 -4.09 -4.50
N THR A 94 1.15 -4.80 -3.42
CA THR A 94 1.45 -6.23 -3.29
C THR A 94 0.22 -6.95 -2.78
N ASP A 95 -0.09 -8.11 -3.38
CA ASP A 95 -1.08 -9.06 -2.89
C ASP A 95 -0.35 -10.21 -2.18
N GLU A 96 -0.63 -10.48 -0.91
CA GLU A 96 0.10 -11.45 -0.08
C GLU A 96 -0.40 -12.89 -0.33
N VAL A 97 -0.30 -13.32 -1.56
CA VAL A 97 -0.63 -14.70 -1.98
C VAL A 97 0.49 -15.29 -2.82
N SER A 98 0.44 -16.62 -3.02
CA SER A 98 1.45 -17.34 -3.81
C SER A 98 1.48 -16.88 -5.25
N ASP A 99 2.70 -16.67 -5.77
CA ASP A 99 2.97 -16.24 -7.15
C ASP A 99 2.32 -14.90 -7.54
N SER A 100 2.02 -14.04 -6.57
CA SER A 100 1.56 -12.68 -6.82
C SER A 100 2.71 -11.73 -7.16
N ASN A 101 2.34 -10.55 -7.68
CA ASN A 101 3.24 -9.59 -8.29
C ASN A 101 3.39 -8.30 -7.47
N LEU A 102 4.49 -7.58 -7.72
CA LEU A 102 4.56 -6.14 -7.53
C LEU A 102 3.80 -5.50 -8.69
N THR A 103 2.71 -4.84 -8.41
CA THR A 103 1.85 -4.23 -9.44
C THR A 103 1.91 -2.71 -9.37
N SER A 104 2.06 -2.05 -10.51
CA SER A 104 2.08 -0.59 -10.63
C SER A 104 0.80 -0.05 -11.24
N TYR A 105 0.41 1.15 -10.82
CA TYR A 105 -0.78 1.86 -11.30
C TYR A 105 -0.49 3.33 -11.58
N ASP A 106 -1.10 3.87 -12.63
CA ASP A 106 -1.30 5.31 -12.81
C ASP A 106 -2.53 5.74 -11.99
N VAL A 107 -2.29 6.60 -11.02
CA VAL A 107 -3.30 7.15 -10.10
C VAL A 107 -3.39 8.67 -10.19
N SER A 108 -2.84 9.26 -11.25
CA SER A 108 -2.91 10.70 -11.50
C SER A 108 -4.34 11.21 -11.67
N ASP A 109 -5.24 10.35 -12.16
CA ASP A 109 -6.69 10.53 -12.13
C ASP A 109 -7.34 9.39 -11.33
N LEU A 110 -7.70 9.66 -10.09
CA LEU A 110 -8.33 8.70 -9.19
C LEU A 110 -9.72 8.21 -9.65
N GLN A 111 -10.33 8.84 -10.65
CA GLN A 111 -11.59 8.37 -11.24
C GLN A 111 -11.35 7.36 -12.38
N ASN A 112 -10.10 7.27 -12.88
CA ASN A 112 -9.71 6.42 -13.99
C ASN A 112 -8.34 5.76 -13.71
N VAL A 113 -8.22 5.05 -12.59
CA VAL A 113 -7.01 4.32 -12.23
C VAL A 113 -6.70 3.25 -13.27
N THR A 114 -5.44 3.21 -13.72
CA THR A 114 -5.00 2.27 -14.76
C THR A 114 -3.84 1.42 -14.23
N GLU A 115 -3.98 0.11 -14.31
CA GLU A 115 -2.88 -0.81 -14.10
C GLU A 115 -1.88 -0.69 -15.25
N LEU A 116 -0.58 -0.67 -14.95
CA LEU A 116 0.49 -0.41 -15.91
C LEU A 116 1.36 -1.64 -16.18
N ASP A 117 1.91 -2.23 -15.13
CA ASP A 117 2.84 -3.36 -15.23
C ASP A 117 2.87 -4.21 -13.97
N GLU A 118 3.33 -5.43 -14.13
CA GLU A 118 3.49 -6.40 -13.04
C GLU A 118 4.88 -7.05 -13.10
N ALA A 119 5.50 -7.26 -11.95
CA ALA A 119 6.77 -7.96 -11.85
C ALA A 119 6.79 -8.94 -10.68
N GLN A 120 7.37 -10.11 -10.89
CA GLN A 120 7.46 -11.19 -9.92
C GLN A 120 8.90 -11.71 -9.80
N SER A 121 9.29 -12.09 -8.59
CA SER A 121 10.50 -12.90 -8.41
C SER A 121 10.17 -14.38 -8.64
N ASN A 122 11.06 -15.12 -9.31
CA ASN A 122 10.95 -16.58 -9.50
C ASN A 122 9.53 -17.09 -9.87
N PRO A 123 8.96 -16.72 -11.02
CA PRO A 123 7.61 -17.13 -11.42
C PRO A 123 7.38 -18.64 -11.33
N GLY A 124 6.23 -19.04 -10.75
CA GLY A 124 5.83 -20.44 -10.60
C GLY A 124 6.52 -21.20 -9.47
N SER A 125 7.22 -20.50 -8.56
CA SER A 125 7.89 -21.12 -7.39
C SER A 125 7.09 -21.04 -6.10
N ASN A 126 5.85 -20.57 -6.16
CA ASN A 126 4.94 -20.34 -5.03
C ASN A 126 5.55 -19.38 -3.98
N VAL A 127 6.30 -18.40 -4.41
CA VAL A 127 6.80 -17.34 -3.53
C VAL A 127 5.69 -16.35 -3.21
N ILE A 128 5.69 -15.86 -1.99
CA ILE A 128 4.70 -14.88 -1.52
C ILE A 128 5.40 -13.54 -1.37
N ILE A 129 4.93 -12.56 -2.11
CA ILE A 129 5.31 -11.16 -1.98
C ILE A 129 4.70 -10.58 -0.70
N HIS A 130 5.39 -9.62 -0.05
CA HIS A 130 4.91 -9.04 1.20
C HIS A 130 4.88 -7.51 1.11
N ASN A 131 5.91 -6.79 1.58
CA ASN A 131 5.92 -5.34 1.59
C ASN A 131 6.76 -4.75 0.45
N VAL A 132 6.28 -3.65 -0.15
CA VAL A 132 7.06 -2.77 -1.02
C VAL A 132 7.45 -1.50 -0.29
N HIS A 133 8.65 -1.00 -0.57
CA HIS A 133 9.16 0.27 -0.06
C HIS A 133 9.91 1.00 -1.18
N LEU A 134 9.47 2.20 -1.56
CA LEU A 134 10.14 3.00 -2.60
C LEU A 134 11.28 3.84 -2.03
N LEU A 135 12.38 3.86 -2.77
CA LEU A 135 13.48 4.81 -2.58
C LEU A 135 13.54 5.78 -3.77
N ASN A 136 13.30 7.06 -3.47
CA ASN A 136 13.34 8.15 -4.47
C ASN A 136 12.52 7.85 -5.74
N ASP A 137 11.36 7.20 -5.60
CA ASP A 137 10.42 6.88 -6.68
C ASP A 137 11.05 6.13 -7.88
N SER A 138 12.22 5.57 -7.71
CA SER A 138 12.97 4.92 -8.81
C SER A 138 13.41 3.51 -8.51
N VAL A 139 13.46 3.13 -7.24
CA VAL A 139 13.85 1.79 -6.78
C VAL A 139 12.83 1.30 -5.76
N ALA A 140 12.32 0.09 -5.97
CA ALA A 140 11.47 -0.61 -5.01
C ALA A 140 12.27 -1.72 -4.32
N PHE A 141 12.27 -1.69 -2.99
CA PHE A 141 12.69 -2.83 -2.16
C PHE A 141 11.44 -3.61 -1.82
N VAL A 142 11.45 -4.90 -2.14
CA VAL A 142 10.29 -5.76 -1.96
C VAL A 142 10.70 -6.98 -1.14
N SER A 143 10.02 -7.22 -0.04
CA SER A 143 10.24 -8.41 0.78
C SER A 143 9.40 -9.59 0.27
N TYR A 144 10.00 -10.76 0.31
CA TYR A 144 9.34 -12.04 0.00
C TYR A 144 9.55 -13.02 1.15
N TYR A 145 8.57 -13.87 1.42
CA TYR A 145 8.65 -14.86 2.51
C TYR A 145 9.82 -15.84 2.35
N ARG A 146 10.13 -16.25 1.11
CA ARG A 146 11.16 -17.27 0.85
C ARG A 146 12.28 -16.80 -0.06
N ASP A 147 12.07 -15.70 -0.77
CA ASP A 147 13.01 -15.16 -1.74
C ASP A 147 13.86 -14.00 -1.20
N GLY A 148 13.76 -13.71 0.10
CA GLY A 148 14.48 -12.63 0.75
C GLY A 148 14.02 -11.26 0.30
N ILE A 149 14.95 -10.36 -0.02
CA ILE A 149 14.65 -9.03 -0.52
C ILE A 149 14.95 -8.98 -2.02
N ARG A 150 14.00 -8.48 -2.79
CA ARG A 150 14.17 -8.18 -4.23
C ARG A 150 14.20 -6.68 -4.44
N VAL A 151 15.01 -6.25 -5.39
CA VAL A 151 15.19 -4.85 -5.73
C VAL A 151 14.76 -4.66 -7.17
N PHE A 152 13.77 -3.79 -7.39
CA PHE A 152 13.27 -3.49 -8.73
C PHE A 152 13.57 -2.04 -9.10
N SER A 153 13.92 -1.81 -10.37
CA SER A 153 13.84 -0.49 -10.98
C SER A 153 12.38 -0.20 -11.32
N VAL A 154 11.86 0.89 -10.81
CA VAL A 154 10.49 1.38 -11.06
C VAL A 154 10.50 2.78 -11.66
N LYS A 155 11.62 3.18 -12.27
CA LYS A 155 11.77 4.49 -12.95
C LYS A 155 10.76 4.70 -14.06
N ASP A 156 10.43 3.62 -14.75
CA ASP A 156 9.34 3.54 -15.71
C ASP A 156 8.30 2.60 -15.10
N PRO A 157 7.17 3.13 -14.62
CA PRO A 157 6.12 2.30 -14.03
C PRO A 157 5.46 1.33 -15.01
N ASN A 158 5.64 1.55 -16.33
CA ASN A 158 5.18 0.62 -17.39
C ASN A 158 6.18 -0.50 -17.67
N ASN A 159 7.33 -0.54 -16.97
CA ASN A 159 8.38 -1.53 -17.22
C ASN A 159 9.19 -1.76 -15.94
N ILE A 160 8.65 -2.56 -15.04
CA ILE A 160 9.27 -2.94 -13.76
C ILE A 160 10.34 -4.00 -14.02
N ILE A 161 11.59 -3.75 -13.61
CA ILE A 161 12.71 -4.66 -13.87
C ILE A 161 13.42 -5.03 -12.58
N GLU A 162 13.57 -6.31 -12.27
CA GLU A 162 14.43 -6.75 -11.17
C GLU A 162 15.89 -6.40 -11.47
N ILE A 163 16.54 -5.69 -10.55
CA ILE A 163 17.92 -5.20 -10.67
C ILE A 163 18.85 -5.77 -9.58
N GLY A 164 18.32 -6.49 -8.63
CA GLY A 164 19.10 -7.11 -7.58
C GLY A 164 18.28 -7.92 -6.58
N SER A 165 18.98 -8.75 -5.81
CA SER A 165 18.38 -9.58 -4.77
C SER A 165 19.33 -9.79 -3.61
N TYR A 166 18.76 -10.06 -2.42
CA TYR A 166 19.51 -10.46 -1.22
C TYR A 166 18.74 -11.56 -0.49
N PHE A 167 19.36 -12.71 -0.34
CA PHE A 167 18.81 -13.83 0.41
C PHE A 167 19.23 -13.71 1.89
N VAL A 168 18.28 -13.92 2.80
CA VAL A 168 18.47 -13.89 4.24
C VAL A 168 18.58 -15.30 4.79
#